data_c1d9cbe19af0f2ab0f87f85668901c4a
#
_entry.id   c1d9cbe19af0f2ab0f87f85668901c4a
#
_cell.length_a   1.000
_cell.length_b   1.000
_cell.length_c   1.000
_cell.angle_alpha   90.00
_cell.angle_beta   90.00
_cell.angle_gamma   90.00
#
_symmetry.space_group_name_H-M   'P 1'
#
loop_
_entity.id
_entity.type
_entity.pdbx_description
1 polymer ?
#
loop_
_entity_poly.entity_id
_entity_poly.type
_entity_poly.pdbx_seq_one_letter_code
_entity_poly.pdbx_strand_id
1 'polypeptide(L)'
;MTERMDEFYYLGWTSNINTNREEADFAASNSYVSPNAEIGKGSYLEDCMIRNKSQIGEECVISGVTLDGQTIPAHTVLHGLKQQNGKFVVRMYGVSDNPKEALLFGKTLPMPLWEVAIYPVCDSMEEAVHQTLEAWREGFPIREDAISLKDSFNQADLSALLPWQEKVSDKVELEEILEAIDRKENLTRLVEQMRDGISERVKGELLKEAQRLSETELDQFSRKIRIYYVLSCFDEKYMDSCFATISSGILAGAVKGLCYDADAKMGKDQVIVNLPVRVNWGGGWSDTPPYCMEHGGTVLNAAVMLDGNCPIEVVVKKVDEPVIVLASADSGAEQTFTDISSLQDSSNPYDPFALHKAALIACGVIPYKDPISVQEITENLGSGLYLSTQVINIPRGSGLGTSSILAGACVKALYEMLGKEVTDEELYDRVLCMEQIMSTGGGWQDQVGGLAPGIKMVSSEPAIRQRITCVPCKISEKTRKELDERFCLIYSGQRRLARNLLRDVVGRYVGGIEDAVDVLYAIQQTAVLMRFELEKGNIDGFAELLNQHWELSKKLDASCTNTCIDMIFHSVEDLIDGKMICGAGGGGFLQVVLKKGVTQEDVRKRLREVFQDSGVDVWSCSLA
;
A
#
# COMPACT_ATOMS: atom_id res chain seq x y z
N MET A 1 -7.45 33.00 -47.05
CA MET A 1 -6.25 32.19 -46.65
C MET A 1 -6.02 32.30 -45.16
N THR A 2 -6.17 33.46 -44.57
CA THR A 2 -6.25 33.64 -43.10
C THR A 2 -7.38 32.83 -42.50
N GLU A 3 -8.58 32.88 -43.13
CA GLU A 3 -9.75 32.07 -42.76
C GLU A 3 -9.45 30.57 -42.78
N ARG A 4 -8.58 30.07 -43.62
CA ARG A 4 -8.19 28.65 -43.62
C ARG A 4 -7.16 28.29 -42.56
N MET A 5 -6.37 29.21 -42.08
CA MET A 5 -5.53 28.96 -40.90
C MET A 5 -6.39 28.91 -39.63
N ASP A 6 -7.40 29.78 -39.53
CA ASP A 6 -8.35 29.73 -38.45
C ASP A 6 -9.21 28.46 -38.52
N GLU A 7 -9.64 28.03 -39.71
CA GLU A 7 -10.33 26.75 -39.92
C GLU A 7 -9.45 25.54 -39.57
N PHE A 8 -8.15 25.61 -39.79
CA PHE A 8 -7.23 24.53 -39.45
C PHE A 8 -7.15 24.29 -37.92
N TYR A 9 -7.34 25.32 -37.12
CA TYR A 9 -7.45 25.22 -35.66
C TYR A 9 -8.82 24.74 -35.21
N TYR A 10 -9.85 24.94 -35.99
CA TYR A 10 -11.22 24.46 -35.67
C TYR A 10 -11.50 23.02 -36.05
N LEU A 11 -10.66 22.39 -36.86
CA LEU A 11 -10.83 20.98 -37.26
C LEU A 11 -10.38 19.98 -36.19
N GLY A 12 -9.75 20.44 -35.13
CA GLY A 12 -9.46 19.65 -33.92
C GLY A 12 -10.66 19.43 -33.00
N TRP A 13 -11.88 19.53 -33.51
CA TRP A 13 -13.09 19.28 -32.77
C TRP A 13 -13.22 17.81 -32.41
N THR A 14 -12.58 17.39 -31.32
CA THR A 14 -12.95 16.17 -30.65
C THR A 14 -12.75 16.27 -29.16
N SER A 15 -13.83 16.35 -28.47
CA SER A 15 -14.27 15.52 -27.34
C SER A 15 -13.31 15.27 -26.15
N ASN A 16 -12.10 15.77 -26.10
CA ASN A 16 -11.25 15.70 -24.90
C ASN A 16 -10.89 17.12 -24.42
N ILE A 17 -11.92 17.94 -24.22
CA ILE A 17 -11.78 19.12 -23.35
C ILE A 17 -11.65 18.51 -21.96
N ASN A 18 -10.47 18.51 -21.41
CA ASN A 18 -10.24 18.14 -20.03
C ASN A 18 -10.79 19.27 -19.15
N THR A 19 -12.12 19.22 -18.91
CA THR A 19 -12.91 20.21 -18.15
C THR A 19 -12.76 20.07 -16.65
N ASN A 20 -11.75 19.34 -16.17
CA ASN A 20 -11.52 19.15 -14.73
C ASN A 20 -10.99 20.40 -14.01
N ARG A 21 -10.89 21.54 -14.70
CA ARG A 21 -10.73 22.86 -14.08
C ARG A 21 -11.98 23.69 -14.37
N GLU A 22 -13.02 23.51 -13.59
CA GLU A 22 -14.29 24.24 -13.68
C GLU A 22 -14.17 25.78 -13.55
N GLU A 23 -12.97 26.30 -13.28
CA GLU A 23 -12.64 27.73 -13.14
C GLU A 23 -11.46 28.18 -14.03
N ALA A 24 -11.04 27.40 -15.03
CA ALA A 24 -9.92 27.83 -15.87
C ALA A 24 -10.34 28.92 -16.85
N ASP A 25 -9.71 30.07 -16.77
CA ASP A 25 -9.91 31.20 -17.70
C ASP A 25 -9.37 30.91 -19.12
N PHE A 26 -8.88 29.70 -19.41
CA PHE A 26 -8.34 29.26 -20.70
C PHE A 26 -8.89 27.90 -21.14
N ALA A 27 -8.77 27.58 -22.43
CA ALA A 27 -9.12 26.28 -22.98
C ALA A 27 -7.87 25.51 -23.45
N ALA A 28 -7.89 24.19 -23.26
CA ALA A 28 -6.83 23.30 -23.71
C ALA A 28 -7.43 22.04 -24.37
N SER A 29 -6.86 21.62 -25.50
CA SER A 29 -7.19 20.39 -26.21
C SER A 29 -5.94 19.57 -26.41
N ASN A 30 -5.97 18.27 -26.07
CA ASN A 30 -4.81 17.36 -26.17
C ASN A 30 -3.49 18.03 -25.72
N SER A 31 -3.48 18.65 -24.55
CA SER A 31 -2.35 19.44 -24.08
C SER A 31 -2.09 19.19 -22.60
N TYR A 32 -0.84 18.93 -22.25
CA TYR A 32 -0.39 18.89 -20.88
C TYR A 32 -0.02 20.30 -20.38
N VAL A 33 -0.56 20.70 -19.25
CA VAL A 33 -0.24 21.96 -18.58
C VAL A 33 0.23 21.68 -17.16
N SER A 34 1.50 21.95 -16.90
CA SER A 34 2.08 21.80 -15.55
C SER A 34 1.31 22.64 -14.53
N PRO A 35 1.08 22.16 -13.31
CA PRO A 35 0.49 22.93 -12.22
C PRO A 35 1.26 24.23 -11.88
N ASN A 36 2.54 24.28 -12.24
CA ASN A 36 3.43 25.43 -12.01
C ASN A 36 3.47 26.42 -13.19
N ALA A 37 2.74 26.15 -14.27
CA ALA A 37 2.63 27.05 -15.41
C ALA A 37 1.51 28.09 -15.19
N GLU A 38 1.73 29.29 -15.68
CA GLU A 38 0.77 30.38 -15.64
C GLU A 38 0.20 30.62 -17.04
N ILE A 39 -1.11 30.47 -17.20
CA ILE A 39 -1.80 30.66 -18.49
C ILE A 39 -2.73 31.86 -18.38
N GLY A 40 -2.54 32.83 -19.23
CA GLY A 40 -3.37 34.04 -19.29
C GLY A 40 -4.80 33.76 -19.80
N LYS A 41 -5.72 34.59 -19.32
CA LYS A 41 -7.14 34.50 -19.64
C LYS A 41 -7.41 34.57 -21.16
N GLY A 42 -8.40 33.79 -21.61
CA GLY A 42 -8.80 33.77 -23.02
C GLY A 42 -7.84 33.03 -23.95
N SER A 43 -6.80 32.38 -23.43
CA SER A 43 -5.84 31.63 -24.23
C SER A 43 -6.37 30.24 -24.61
N TYR A 44 -5.91 29.72 -25.75
CA TYR A 44 -6.22 28.41 -26.28
C TYR A 44 -4.94 27.62 -26.55
N LEU A 45 -4.87 26.39 -26.06
CA LEU A 45 -3.74 25.48 -26.21
C LEU A 45 -4.17 24.22 -26.96
N GLU A 46 -3.40 23.78 -27.96
CA GLU A 46 -3.69 22.58 -28.74
C GLU A 46 -2.40 21.79 -29.03
N ASP A 47 -2.43 20.49 -28.76
CA ASP A 47 -1.30 19.58 -28.99
C ASP A 47 0.03 20.09 -28.37
N CYS A 48 -0.03 20.63 -27.15
CA CYS A 48 1.07 21.28 -26.47
C CYS A 48 1.55 20.53 -25.23
N MET A 49 2.83 20.67 -24.92
CA MET A 49 3.41 20.30 -23.64
C MET A 49 3.91 21.55 -22.93
N ILE A 50 3.17 22.04 -21.96
CA ILE A 50 3.54 23.24 -21.18
C ILE A 50 4.10 22.77 -19.84
N ARG A 51 5.43 22.85 -19.70
CA ARG A 51 6.18 22.33 -18.56
C ARG A 51 6.69 23.44 -17.65
N ASN A 52 7.09 23.05 -16.46
CA ASN A 52 7.71 23.90 -15.45
C ASN A 52 6.97 25.23 -15.21
N LYS A 53 7.71 26.33 -15.01
CA LYS A 53 7.19 27.68 -14.76
C LYS A 53 7.02 28.46 -16.07
N SER A 54 6.51 27.84 -17.13
CA SER A 54 6.19 28.55 -18.37
C SER A 54 5.08 29.57 -18.12
N GLN A 55 5.19 30.74 -18.75
CA GLN A 55 4.22 31.82 -18.64
C GLN A 55 3.65 32.15 -20.02
N ILE A 56 2.33 32.02 -20.16
CA ILE A 56 1.61 32.38 -21.39
C ILE A 56 0.73 33.58 -21.06
N GLY A 57 0.87 34.64 -21.85
CA GLY A 57 0.05 35.85 -21.69
C GLY A 57 -1.41 35.62 -22.04
N GLU A 58 -2.22 36.68 -21.89
CA GLU A 58 -3.66 36.64 -22.17
C GLU A 58 -3.92 36.55 -23.69
N GLU A 59 -5.06 35.94 -24.06
CA GLU A 59 -5.55 35.84 -25.44
C GLU A 59 -4.52 35.27 -26.43
N CYS A 60 -3.77 34.24 -26.01
CA CYS A 60 -2.82 33.54 -26.86
C CYS A 60 -3.45 32.32 -27.52
N VAL A 61 -2.94 31.96 -28.72
CA VAL A 61 -3.23 30.70 -29.40
C VAL A 61 -1.93 29.94 -29.57
N ILE A 62 -1.74 28.85 -28.87
CA ILE A 62 -0.53 28.07 -28.83
C ILE A 62 -0.81 26.67 -29.38
N SER A 63 -0.04 26.19 -30.37
CA SER A 63 -0.29 24.89 -30.96
C SER A 63 1.01 24.18 -31.35
N GLY A 64 1.07 22.86 -31.14
CA GLY A 64 2.10 21.96 -31.62
C GLY A 64 3.50 22.22 -31.04
N VAL A 65 3.64 22.74 -29.84
CA VAL A 65 4.92 23.12 -29.22
C VAL A 65 5.14 22.48 -27.86
N THR A 66 6.40 22.39 -27.47
CA THR A 66 6.82 22.15 -26.08
C THR A 66 7.39 23.44 -25.51
N LEU A 67 6.84 23.93 -24.40
CA LEU A 67 7.36 25.04 -23.61
C LEU A 67 7.91 24.52 -22.28
N ASP A 68 9.07 25.00 -21.87
CA ASP A 68 9.76 24.57 -20.66
C ASP A 68 10.42 25.78 -19.97
N GLY A 69 9.60 26.56 -19.24
CA GLY A 69 10.04 27.78 -18.56
C GLY A 69 10.09 29.04 -19.43
N GLN A 70 9.58 29.00 -20.67
CA GLN A 70 9.52 30.20 -21.53
C GLN A 70 8.34 31.09 -21.17
N THR A 71 8.49 32.38 -21.52
CA THR A 71 7.45 33.41 -21.43
C THR A 71 6.97 33.79 -22.80
N ILE A 72 5.67 33.64 -23.07
CA ILE A 72 4.99 34.02 -24.28
C ILE A 72 4.21 35.33 -24.03
N PRO A 73 4.42 36.39 -24.81
CA PRO A 73 3.68 37.64 -24.63
C PRO A 73 2.17 37.47 -24.92
N ALA A 74 1.34 38.33 -24.33
CA ALA A 74 -0.09 38.36 -24.61
C ALA A 74 -0.41 38.58 -26.09
N HIS A 75 -1.60 38.18 -26.51
CA HIS A 75 -2.14 38.33 -27.86
C HIS A 75 -1.26 37.71 -28.94
N THR A 76 -0.64 36.56 -28.65
CA THR A 76 0.32 35.87 -29.53
C THR A 76 -0.23 34.57 -30.09
N VAL A 77 -0.05 34.36 -31.38
CA VAL A 77 -0.14 33.03 -32.00
C VAL A 77 1.27 32.43 -32.05
N LEU A 78 1.41 31.24 -31.45
CA LEU A 78 2.66 30.46 -31.51
C LEU A 78 2.35 29.06 -32.04
N HIS A 79 2.90 28.70 -33.20
CA HIS A 79 2.61 27.42 -33.82
C HIS A 79 3.85 26.70 -34.29
N GLY A 80 4.09 25.49 -33.75
CA GLY A 80 5.18 24.62 -34.14
C GLY A 80 4.83 23.71 -35.31
N LEU A 81 5.78 23.56 -36.25
CA LEU A 81 5.64 22.68 -37.40
C LEU A 81 6.92 21.90 -37.67
N LYS A 82 6.76 20.63 -38.01
CA LYS A 82 7.81 19.84 -38.63
C LYS A 82 7.77 20.06 -40.13
N GLN A 83 8.95 20.21 -40.76
CA GLN A 83 9.12 20.39 -42.19
C GLN A 83 9.43 19.06 -42.87
N GLN A 84 9.16 18.95 -44.18
CA GLN A 84 9.44 17.75 -44.99
C GLN A 84 10.94 17.34 -45.02
N ASN A 85 11.84 18.29 -44.76
CA ASN A 85 13.28 18.05 -44.60
C ASN A 85 13.68 17.53 -43.22
N GLY A 86 12.71 17.27 -42.34
CA GLY A 86 12.90 16.78 -40.96
C GLY A 86 13.22 17.87 -39.94
N LYS A 87 13.39 19.13 -40.34
CA LYS A 87 13.63 20.25 -39.42
C LYS A 87 12.34 20.82 -38.85
N PHE A 88 12.46 21.74 -37.90
CA PHE A 88 11.37 22.36 -37.18
C PHE A 88 11.34 23.86 -37.33
N VAL A 89 10.14 24.43 -37.38
CA VAL A 89 9.89 25.87 -37.43
C VAL A 89 8.81 26.21 -36.42
N VAL A 90 9.01 27.27 -35.67
CA VAL A 90 7.96 27.86 -34.82
C VAL A 90 7.60 29.21 -35.38
N ARG A 91 6.31 29.37 -35.71
CA ARG A 91 5.77 30.61 -36.23
C ARG A 91 5.21 31.42 -35.06
N MET A 92 5.50 32.72 -35.05
CA MET A 92 5.03 33.62 -33.98
C MET A 92 4.58 34.93 -34.61
N TYR A 93 3.33 35.32 -34.32
CA TYR A 93 2.76 36.58 -34.77
C TYR A 93 1.61 37.00 -33.81
N GLY A 94 1.16 38.25 -33.92
CA GLY A 94 0.06 38.74 -33.09
C GLY A 94 -1.29 38.17 -33.55
N VAL A 95 -2.20 37.91 -32.64
CA VAL A 95 -3.56 37.42 -32.93
C VAL A 95 -4.28 38.36 -33.92
N SER A 96 -3.99 39.65 -33.88
CA SER A 96 -4.59 40.68 -34.76
C SER A 96 -3.72 40.97 -36.01
N ASP A 97 -2.57 40.33 -36.18
CA ASP A 97 -1.72 40.60 -37.34
C ASP A 97 -2.33 40.01 -38.63
N ASN A 98 -2.35 40.81 -39.69
CA ASN A 98 -2.82 40.36 -41.00
C ASN A 98 -1.64 39.92 -41.86
N PRO A 99 -1.51 38.64 -42.25
CA PRO A 99 -0.41 38.17 -43.07
C PRO A 99 -0.24 38.83 -44.41
N LYS A 100 -1.26 39.48 -44.92
CA LYS A 100 -1.18 40.23 -46.19
C LYS A 100 -0.59 41.64 -46.03
N GLU A 101 -0.43 42.10 -44.80
CA GLU A 101 0.14 43.39 -44.47
C GLU A 101 1.62 43.26 -44.07
N ALA A 102 2.35 44.37 -44.26
CA ALA A 102 3.76 44.43 -43.88
C ALA A 102 3.91 44.90 -42.42
N LEU A 103 3.21 44.21 -41.51
CA LEU A 103 3.16 44.52 -40.07
C LEU A 103 3.30 43.23 -39.24
N LEU A 104 4.05 43.32 -38.15
CA LEU A 104 4.19 42.25 -37.15
C LEU A 104 4.33 42.85 -35.76
N PHE A 105 3.43 42.54 -34.86
CA PHE A 105 3.32 43.14 -33.51
C PHE A 105 3.43 44.69 -33.57
N GLY A 106 2.77 45.29 -34.54
CA GLY A 106 2.80 46.74 -34.77
C GLY A 106 4.09 47.32 -35.35
N LYS A 107 5.09 46.50 -35.70
CA LYS A 107 6.33 46.91 -36.35
C LYS A 107 6.22 46.71 -37.86
N THR A 108 6.70 47.70 -38.65
CA THR A 108 6.74 47.64 -40.11
C THR A 108 7.78 46.66 -40.60
N LEU A 109 7.37 45.76 -41.50
CA LEU A 109 8.23 44.82 -42.22
C LEU A 109 8.56 45.36 -43.64
N PRO A 110 9.63 44.86 -44.30
CA PRO A 110 9.98 45.29 -45.65
C PRO A 110 9.07 44.71 -46.74
N MET A 111 8.28 43.70 -46.44
CA MET A 111 7.30 43.04 -47.29
C MET A 111 6.19 42.41 -46.45
N PRO A 112 5.10 41.93 -47.08
CA PRO A 112 4.01 41.29 -46.31
C PRO A 112 4.51 40.18 -45.41
N LEU A 113 3.89 40.05 -44.22
CA LEU A 113 4.24 39.04 -43.22
C LEU A 113 4.19 37.60 -43.79
N TRP A 114 3.31 37.36 -44.76
CA TRP A 114 3.20 36.06 -45.43
C TRP A 114 4.47 35.68 -46.22
N GLU A 115 5.23 36.64 -46.75
CA GLU A 115 6.35 36.41 -47.65
C GLU A 115 7.72 36.66 -47.02
N VAL A 116 7.78 37.35 -45.88
CA VAL A 116 9.05 37.71 -45.24
C VAL A 116 9.67 36.50 -44.54
N ALA A 117 10.93 36.21 -44.79
CA ALA A 117 11.66 35.12 -44.16
C ALA A 117 12.28 35.58 -42.84
N ILE A 118 11.59 35.26 -41.72
CA ILE A 118 11.94 35.71 -40.38
C ILE A 118 11.93 34.60 -39.35
N TYR A 119 11.41 33.39 -39.68
CA TYR A 119 11.28 32.28 -38.76
C TYR A 119 12.48 31.32 -38.88
N PRO A 120 13.28 31.12 -37.82
CA PRO A 120 14.42 30.21 -37.84
C PRO A 120 14.01 28.77 -38.13
N VAL A 121 14.86 28.05 -38.90
CA VAL A 121 14.72 26.62 -39.21
C VAL A 121 15.72 25.83 -38.36
N CYS A 122 15.25 25.01 -37.43
CA CYS A 122 16.06 24.37 -36.39
C CYS A 122 16.02 22.84 -36.47
N ASP A 123 16.94 22.18 -35.79
CA ASP A 123 17.03 20.71 -35.77
C ASP A 123 16.07 20.08 -34.72
N SER A 124 15.56 20.86 -33.75
CA SER A 124 14.56 20.42 -32.77
C SER A 124 13.45 21.45 -32.55
N MET A 125 12.32 21.02 -32.01
CA MET A 125 11.20 21.91 -31.66
C MET A 125 11.59 22.86 -30.53
N GLU A 126 12.30 22.40 -29.55
CA GLU A 126 12.77 23.17 -28.39
C GLU A 126 13.69 24.30 -28.83
N GLU A 127 14.62 23.99 -29.74
CA GLU A 127 15.49 25.00 -30.34
C GLU A 127 14.71 26.01 -31.18
N ALA A 128 13.74 25.56 -31.98
CA ALA A 128 12.90 26.44 -32.80
C ALA A 128 12.07 27.41 -31.93
N VAL A 129 11.53 26.96 -30.81
CA VAL A 129 10.85 27.82 -29.80
C VAL A 129 11.84 28.88 -29.30
N HIS A 130 13.01 28.45 -28.83
CA HIS A 130 14.02 29.35 -28.27
C HIS A 130 14.46 30.42 -29.27
N GLN A 131 14.86 30.00 -30.44
CA GLN A 131 15.34 30.93 -31.48
C GLN A 131 14.25 31.87 -32.00
N THR A 132 13.00 31.43 -32.08
CA THR A 132 11.87 32.29 -32.46
C THR A 132 11.58 33.35 -31.40
N LEU A 133 11.66 33.00 -30.13
CA LEU A 133 11.53 33.98 -29.04
C LEU A 133 12.68 34.97 -28.95
N GLU A 134 13.90 34.54 -29.28
CA GLU A 134 15.04 35.46 -29.44
C GLU A 134 14.84 36.39 -30.65
N ALA A 135 14.46 35.87 -31.80
CA ALA A 135 14.14 36.66 -32.98
C ALA A 135 13.03 37.70 -32.69
N TRP A 136 12.02 37.34 -31.93
CA TRP A 136 10.98 38.27 -31.47
C TRP A 136 11.55 39.42 -30.61
N ARG A 137 12.42 39.09 -29.63
CA ARG A 137 13.07 40.11 -28.77
C ARG A 137 13.93 41.08 -29.60
N GLU A 138 14.59 40.57 -30.63
CA GLU A 138 15.42 41.35 -31.58
C GLU A 138 14.59 42.10 -32.65
N GLY A 139 13.26 41.85 -32.69
CA GLY A 139 12.36 42.49 -33.65
C GLY A 139 12.31 41.80 -35.02
N PHE A 140 12.53 40.48 -35.04
CA PHE A 140 12.49 39.63 -36.23
C PHE A 140 13.43 40.08 -37.33
N PRO A 141 14.73 40.03 -37.18
CA PRO A 141 15.69 40.34 -38.24
C PRO A 141 15.54 39.34 -39.40
N ILE A 142 15.71 39.84 -40.62
CA ILE A 142 15.78 38.98 -41.82
C ILE A 142 17.08 38.18 -41.73
N ARG A 143 16.97 36.86 -41.90
CA ARG A 143 18.10 35.93 -41.82
C ARG A 143 18.13 35.01 -43.03
N GLU A 144 19.32 34.62 -43.48
CA GLU A 144 19.48 33.69 -44.61
C GLU A 144 19.02 32.27 -44.26
N ASP A 145 19.05 31.92 -42.96
CA ASP A 145 18.64 30.62 -42.42
C ASP A 145 17.16 30.59 -41.97
N ALA A 146 16.40 31.63 -42.27
CA ALA A 146 14.99 31.75 -41.92
C ALA A 146 14.05 31.41 -43.09
N ILE A 147 12.82 31.07 -42.73
CA ILE A 147 11.73 30.75 -43.67
C ILE A 147 10.54 31.71 -43.46
N SER A 148 9.74 31.92 -44.52
CA SER A 148 8.51 32.70 -44.44
C SER A 148 7.32 31.88 -43.89
N LEU A 149 6.21 32.58 -43.55
CA LEU A 149 4.94 31.88 -43.23
C LEU A 149 4.49 31.02 -44.41
N LYS A 150 4.57 31.55 -45.64
CA LYS A 150 4.21 30.88 -46.88
C LYS A 150 5.02 29.60 -47.10
N ASP A 151 6.33 29.70 -47.00
CA ASP A 151 7.20 28.55 -47.25
C ASP A 151 7.13 27.53 -46.14
N SER A 152 7.01 27.95 -44.88
CA SER A 152 6.79 27.05 -43.73
C SER A 152 5.49 26.25 -43.87
N PHE A 153 4.43 26.84 -44.42
CA PHE A 153 3.20 26.17 -44.74
C PHE A 153 3.35 25.18 -45.91
N ASN A 154 3.98 25.61 -47.01
CA ASN A 154 4.14 24.75 -48.19
C ASN A 154 5.09 23.55 -47.95
N GLN A 155 6.03 23.69 -47.05
CA GLN A 155 7.02 22.66 -46.71
C GLN A 155 6.66 21.85 -45.46
N ALA A 156 5.49 22.10 -44.86
CA ALA A 156 5.04 21.35 -43.67
C ALA A 156 4.90 19.86 -43.97
N ASP A 157 5.38 19.03 -43.06
CA ASP A 157 5.18 17.58 -43.06
C ASP A 157 3.87 17.23 -42.35
N LEU A 158 2.79 17.20 -43.14
CA LEU A 158 1.49 16.85 -42.59
C LEU A 158 1.41 15.42 -42.03
N SER A 159 2.29 14.52 -42.49
CA SER A 159 2.35 13.16 -41.97
C SER A 159 2.88 13.07 -40.52
N ALA A 160 3.56 14.13 -40.07
CA ALA A 160 4.10 14.21 -38.71
C ALA A 160 3.05 14.69 -37.67
N LEU A 161 1.89 15.18 -38.09
CA LEU A 161 0.88 15.70 -37.16
C LEU A 161 0.30 14.61 -36.25
N LEU A 162 -0.19 13.53 -36.84
CA LEU A 162 -0.80 12.45 -36.06
C LEU A 162 0.18 11.82 -35.05
N PRO A 163 1.43 11.44 -35.45
CA PRO A 163 2.43 10.97 -34.49
C PRO A 163 2.79 11.98 -33.39
N TRP A 164 2.71 13.27 -33.66
CA TRP A 164 2.89 14.30 -32.64
C TRP A 164 1.72 14.33 -31.67
N GLN A 165 0.50 14.33 -32.18
CA GLN A 165 -0.73 14.30 -31.37
C GLN A 165 -0.76 13.07 -30.46
N GLU A 166 -0.45 11.89 -30.98
CA GLU A 166 -0.34 10.66 -30.20
C GLU A 166 0.73 10.78 -29.10
N LYS A 167 1.88 11.37 -29.41
CA LYS A 167 2.97 11.59 -28.44
C LYS A 167 2.54 12.54 -27.31
N VAL A 168 1.79 13.59 -27.65
CA VAL A 168 1.26 14.53 -26.63
C VAL A 168 0.20 13.85 -25.80
N SER A 169 -0.73 13.13 -26.44
CA SER A 169 -1.78 12.35 -25.76
C SER A 169 -1.19 11.34 -24.78
N ASP A 170 -0.21 10.53 -25.21
CA ASP A 170 0.52 9.60 -24.34
C ASP A 170 1.13 10.33 -23.13
N LYS A 171 1.65 11.54 -23.33
CA LYS A 171 2.27 12.32 -22.24
C LYS A 171 1.23 12.91 -21.28
N VAL A 172 0.11 13.42 -21.80
CA VAL A 172 -1.01 13.90 -20.99
C VAL A 172 -1.51 12.75 -20.10
N GLU A 173 -1.80 11.61 -20.70
CA GLU A 173 -2.29 10.41 -20.00
C GLU A 173 -1.30 9.93 -18.93
N LEU A 174 0.00 9.89 -19.25
CA LEU A 174 1.04 9.49 -18.29
C LEU A 174 1.08 10.45 -17.08
N GLU A 175 1.05 11.76 -17.32
CA GLU A 175 1.11 12.74 -16.22
C GLU A 175 -0.17 12.71 -15.37
N GLU A 176 -1.35 12.56 -15.97
CA GLU A 176 -2.61 12.40 -15.25
C GLU A 176 -2.58 11.19 -14.32
N ILE A 177 -2.08 10.04 -14.81
CA ILE A 177 -1.91 8.84 -13.99
C ILE A 177 -0.94 9.09 -12.83
N LEU A 178 0.22 9.69 -13.10
CA LEU A 178 1.24 9.93 -12.08
C LEU A 178 0.77 10.96 -11.04
N GLU A 179 0.07 12.02 -11.46
CA GLU A 179 -0.51 13.00 -10.54
C GLU A 179 -1.60 12.38 -9.65
N ALA A 180 -2.48 11.55 -10.22
CA ALA A 180 -3.50 10.83 -9.45
C ALA A 180 -2.86 9.86 -8.42
N ILE A 181 -1.77 9.18 -8.80
CA ILE A 181 -0.99 8.32 -7.90
C ILE A 181 -0.41 9.15 -6.75
N ASP A 182 0.21 10.29 -7.05
CA ASP A 182 0.84 11.15 -6.04
C ASP A 182 -0.18 11.76 -5.06
N ARG A 183 -1.38 12.06 -5.53
CA ARG A 183 -2.50 12.53 -4.71
C ARG A 183 -3.25 11.42 -4.01
N LYS A 184 -2.92 10.15 -4.27
CA LYS A 184 -3.62 8.96 -3.76
C LYS A 184 -5.12 8.97 -4.08
N GLU A 185 -5.46 9.41 -5.28
CA GLU A 185 -6.84 9.44 -5.77
C GLU A 185 -7.39 8.03 -6.05
N ASN A 186 -8.67 7.94 -6.37
CA ASN A 186 -9.31 6.68 -6.75
C ASN A 186 -8.83 6.22 -8.14
N LEU A 187 -7.77 5.40 -8.16
CA LEU A 187 -7.12 4.91 -9.38
C LEU A 187 -8.02 3.97 -10.18
N THR A 188 -8.92 3.24 -9.52
CA THR A 188 -9.90 2.38 -10.20
C THR A 188 -10.83 3.22 -11.06
N ARG A 189 -11.36 4.31 -10.49
CA ARG A 189 -12.22 5.24 -11.22
C ARG A 189 -11.48 5.94 -12.37
N LEU A 190 -10.22 6.31 -12.15
CA LEU A 190 -9.38 6.90 -13.19
C LEU A 190 -9.24 5.95 -14.38
N VAL A 191 -8.89 4.69 -14.12
CA VAL A 191 -8.73 3.66 -15.17
C VAL A 191 -10.04 3.36 -15.89
N GLU A 192 -11.17 3.33 -15.17
CA GLU A 192 -12.50 3.16 -15.79
C GLU A 192 -12.87 4.30 -16.74
N GLN A 193 -12.37 5.51 -16.50
CA GLN A 193 -12.56 6.65 -17.38
C GLN A 193 -11.73 6.57 -18.66
N MET A 194 -10.62 5.82 -18.62
CA MET A 194 -9.76 5.53 -19.77
C MET A 194 -10.34 4.39 -20.62
N ARG A 195 -11.47 4.65 -21.28
CA ARG A 195 -12.33 3.64 -21.96
C ARG A 195 -11.60 2.78 -22.99
N ASP A 196 -10.60 3.34 -23.66
CA ASP A 196 -9.83 2.67 -24.72
C ASP A 196 -8.54 2.01 -24.20
N GLY A 197 -8.33 2.01 -22.87
CA GLY A 197 -7.10 1.58 -22.24
C GLY A 197 -5.98 2.59 -22.39
N ILE A 198 -4.78 2.24 -21.93
CA ILE A 198 -3.57 3.06 -22.08
C ILE A 198 -2.66 2.50 -23.18
N SER A 199 -1.92 3.38 -23.86
CA SER A 199 -1.02 2.96 -24.93
C SER A 199 0.16 2.11 -24.42
N GLU A 200 0.75 1.29 -25.28
CA GLU A 200 1.95 0.51 -24.92
C GLU A 200 3.16 1.42 -24.58
N ARG A 201 3.17 2.66 -25.06
CA ARG A 201 4.19 3.66 -24.68
C ARG A 201 3.98 4.11 -23.24
N VAL A 202 2.75 4.46 -22.86
CA VAL A 202 2.41 4.86 -21.49
C VAL A 202 2.71 3.73 -20.51
N LYS A 203 2.31 2.48 -20.84
CA LYS A 203 2.69 1.30 -20.05
C LYS A 203 4.19 1.16 -19.88
N GLY A 204 4.95 1.34 -20.96
CA GLY A 204 6.40 1.28 -20.95
C GLY A 204 7.05 2.34 -20.07
N GLU A 205 6.55 3.57 -20.08
CA GLU A 205 7.05 4.66 -19.23
C GLU A 205 6.69 4.43 -17.76
N LEU A 206 5.47 3.97 -17.44
CA LEU A 206 5.07 3.59 -16.09
C LEU A 206 5.96 2.47 -15.53
N LEU A 207 6.28 1.46 -16.35
CA LEU A 207 7.20 0.39 -15.94
C LEU A 207 8.62 0.89 -15.67
N LYS A 208 9.15 1.78 -16.52
CA LYS A 208 10.46 2.39 -16.30
C LYS A 208 10.47 3.20 -15.00
N GLU A 209 9.41 3.96 -14.76
CA GLU A 209 9.27 4.72 -13.52
C GLU A 209 9.25 3.78 -12.31
N ALA A 210 8.41 2.73 -12.31
CA ALA A 210 8.36 1.75 -11.23
C ALA A 210 9.72 1.10 -10.96
N GLN A 211 10.52 0.82 -12.01
CA GLN A 211 11.85 0.21 -11.86
C GLN A 211 12.89 1.15 -11.23
N ARG A 212 12.73 2.46 -11.36
CA ARG A 212 13.63 3.47 -10.76
C ARG A 212 13.35 3.69 -9.28
N LEU A 213 12.12 3.44 -8.83
CA LEU A 213 11.67 3.74 -7.48
C LEU A 213 12.22 2.74 -6.46
N SER A 214 12.71 3.25 -5.34
CA SER A 214 13.18 2.48 -4.19
C SER A 214 12.03 1.81 -3.45
N GLU A 215 12.28 0.63 -2.88
CA GLU A 215 11.36 -0.09 -2.00
C GLU A 215 11.60 0.19 -0.51
N THR A 216 12.66 0.93 -0.20
CA THR A 216 13.07 1.26 1.19
C THR A 216 12.78 2.71 1.58
N GLU A 217 12.33 3.53 0.65
CA GLU A 217 11.89 4.91 0.87
C GLU A 217 10.39 4.98 0.74
N LEU A 218 9.69 5.42 1.77
CA LEU A 218 8.24 5.30 1.91
C LEU A 218 7.47 5.94 0.74
N ASP A 219 7.83 7.16 0.35
CA ASP A 219 7.13 7.86 -0.74
C ASP A 219 7.34 7.16 -2.10
N GLN A 220 8.56 6.71 -2.38
CA GLN A 220 8.88 5.98 -3.60
C GLN A 220 8.22 4.60 -3.62
N PHE A 221 8.22 3.90 -2.48
CA PHE A 221 7.51 2.64 -2.30
C PHE A 221 6.01 2.81 -2.54
N SER A 222 5.39 3.83 -1.93
CA SER A 222 3.97 4.17 -2.07
C SER A 222 3.58 4.41 -3.54
N ARG A 223 4.40 5.16 -4.26
CA ARG A 223 4.24 5.44 -5.69
C ARG A 223 4.41 4.17 -6.53
N LYS A 224 5.42 3.36 -6.26
CA LYS A 224 5.73 2.12 -6.98
C LYS A 224 4.58 1.11 -6.93
N ILE A 225 4.02 0.85 -5.75
CA ILE A 225 2.90 -0.10 -5.62
C ILE A 225 1.66 0.37 -6.37
N ARG A 226 1.39 1.68 -6.40
CA ARG A 226 0.25 2.27 -7.13
C ARG A 226 0.45 2.25 -8.64
N ILE A 227 1.68 2.43 -9.13
CA ILE A 227 1.99 2.22 -10.56
C ILE A 227 1.68 0.77 -10.96
N TYR A 228 2.13 -0.22 -10.18
CA TYR A 228 1.82 -1.62 -10.47
C TYR A 228 0.33 -1.92 -10.36
N TYR A 229 -0.39 -1.26 -9.45
CA TYR A 229 -1.84 -1.38 -9.37
C TYR A 229 -2.53 -0.86 -10.64
N VAL A 230 -2.19 0.33 -11.12
CA VAL A 230 -2.72 0.87 -12.38
C VAL A 230 -2.43 -0.08 -13.54
N LEU A 231 -1.21 -0.56 -13.66
CA LEU A 231 -0.83 -1.54 -14.69
C LEU A 231 -1.64 -2.84 -14.57
N SER A 232 -1.95 -3.28 -13.34
CA SER A 232 -2.73 -4.50 -13.10
C SER A 232 -4.19 -4.40 -13.57
N CYS A 233 -4.74 -3.20 -13.65
CA CYS A 233 -6.07 -2.99 -14.20
C CYS A 233 -6.14 -3.31 -15.72
N PHE A 234 -5.00 -3.30 -16.41
CA PHE A 234 -4.87 -3.65 -17.84
C PHE A 234 -4.27 -5.04 -18.08
N ASP A 235 -3.47 -5.55 -17.13
CA ASP A 235 -2.85 -6.88 -17.20
C ASP A 235 -2.62 -7.41 -15.77
N GLU A 236 -3.43 -8.39 -15.38
CA GLU A 236 -3.51 -8.95 -14.01
C GLU A 236 -2.15 -9.39 -13.45
N LYS A 237 -1.19 -9.78 -14.30
CA LYS A 237 0.18 -10.16 -13.85
C LYS A 237 0.87 -9.09 -13.01
N TYR A 238 0.56 -7.80 -13.22
CA TYR A 238 1.16 -6.70 -12.45
C TYR A 238 0.62 -6.60 -11.02
N MET A 239 -0.51 -7.23 -10.71
CA MET A 239 -0.97 -7.36 -9.33
C MET A 239 0.03 -8.19 -8.50
N ASP A 240 0.61 -9.24 -9.07
CA ASP A 240 1.68 -9.99 -8.41
C ASP A 240 2.93 -9.13 -8.19
N SER A 241 3.26 -8.24 -9.13
CA SER A 241 4.37 -7.28 -8.96
C SER A 241 4.09 -6.27 -7.85
N CYS A 242 2.84 -5.81 -7.69
CA CYS A 242 2.41 -4.95 -6.59
C CYS A 242 2.65 -5.65 -5.23
N PHE A 243 2.16 -6.87 -5.07
CA PHE A 243 2.34 -7.63 -3.83
C PHE A 243 3.79 -8.04 -3.57
N ALA A 244 4.54 -8.40 -4.62
CA ALA A 244 5.98 -8.65 -4.51
C ALA A 244 6.74 -7.41 -4.02
N THR A 245 6.37 -6.22 -4.51
CA THR A 245 6.95 -4.95 -4.04
C THR A 245 6.62 -4.70 -2.56
N ILE A 246 5.38 -4.95 -2.13
CA ILE A 246 5.00 -4.83 -0.72
C ILE A 246 5.83 -5.77 0.14
N SER A 247 5.91 -7.04 -0.25
CA SER A 247 6.67 -8.05 0.49
C SER A 247 8.17 -7.74 0.53
N SER A 248 8.76 -7.30 -0.59
CA SER A 248 10.20 -7.00 -0.64
C SER A 248 10.56 -5.75 0.15
N GLY A 249 9.71 -4.70 0.14
CA GLY A 249 9.90 -3.50 0.95
C GLY A 249 9.90 -3.81 2.45
N ILE A 250 8.93 -4.61 2.91
CA ILE A 250 8.85 -5.05 4.30
C ILE A 250 10.06 -5.91 4.67
N LEU A 251 10.41 -6.89 3.83
CA LEU A 251 11.55 -7.78 4.04
C LEU A 251 12.87 -7.00 4.10
N ALA A 252 13.10 -6.06 3.18
CA ALA A 252 14.29 -5.22 3.18
C ALA A 252 14.42 -4.39 4.47
N GLY A 253 13.30 -3.88 4.99
CA GLY A 253 13.26 -3.20 6.29
C GLY A 253 13.58 -4.12 7.47
N ALA A 254 13.04 -5.35 7.45
CA ALA A 254 13.19 -6.33 8.51
C ALA A 254 14.61 -6.95 8.56
N VAL A 255 15.16 -7.32 7.40
CA VAL A 255 16.45 -8.03 7.29
C VAL A 255 17.64 -7.13 7.61
N LYS A 256 17.52 -5.81 7.48
CA LYS A 256 18.62 -4.85 7.73
C LYS A 256 19.24 -4.94 9.12
N GLY A 257 18.56 -5.54 10.11
CA GLY A 257 19.03 -5.73 11.47
C GLY A 257 19.38 -7.18 11.83
N LEU A 258 19.37 -8.12 10.88
CA LEU A 258 19.74 -9.50 11.15
C LEU A 258 21.26 -9.64 11.19
N CYS A 259 21.76 -10.18 12.30
CA CYS A 259 23.16 -10.52 12.46
C CYS A 259 23.25 -11.92 13.08
N TYR A 260 24.04 -12.79 12.46
CA TYR A 260 24.48 -14.02 13.13
C TYR A 260 25.35 -13.68 14.34
N ASP A 261 25.06 -14.30 15.47
CA ASP A 261 25.80 -14.11 16.70
C ASP A 261 26.70 -15.33 16.98
N ALA A 262 27.93 -15.26 16.51
CA ALA A 262 28.91 -16.32 16.68
C ALA A 262 29.34 -16.53 18.15
N ASP A 263 29.08 -15.54 19.02
CA ASP A 263 29.42 -15.61 20.45
C ASP A 263 28.24 -16.13 21.30
N ALA A 264 27.08 -16.39 20.68
CA ALA A 264 25.88 -16.88 21.37
C ALA A 264 26.16 -18.24 22.04
N LYS A 265 25.81 -18.35 23.33
CA LYS A 265 25.93 -19.59 24.12
C LYS A 265 24.62 -19.88 24.84
N MET A 266 24.25 -21.15 24.90
CA MET A 266 23.09 -21.56 25.68
C MET A 266 23.42 -21.54 27.19
N GLY A 267 22.78 -20.63 27.91
CA GLY A 267 22.98 -20.41 29.35
C GLY A 267 22.15 -21.35 30.25
N LYS A 268 21.11 -21.99 29.68
CA LYS A 268 20.21 -22.91 30.41
C LYS A 268 20.18 -24.28 29.75
N ASP A 269 19.78 -25.32 30.49
CA ASP A 269 19.62 -26.66 29.92
C ASP A 269 18.25 -26.81 29.21
N GLN A 270 17.24 -26.12 29.72
CA GLN A 270 15.89 -26.10 29.14
C GLN A 270 15.18 -24.79 29.46
N VAL A 271 14.37 -24.32 28.50
CA VAL A 271 13.42 -23.20 28.65
C VAL A 271 12.08 -23.67 28.12
N ILE A 272 11.02 -23.34 28.87
CA ILE A 272 9.62 -23.56 28.46
C ILE A 272 8.91 -22.20 28.52
N VAL A 273 8.32 -21.79 27.42
CA VAL A 273 7.51 -20.56 27.33
C VAL A 273 6.07 -20.93 27.02
N ASN A 274 5.17 -20.48 27.87
CA ASN A 274 3.74 -20.60 27.67
C ASN A 274 3.13 -19.21 27.50
N LEU A 275 2.35 -19.00 26.41
CA LEU A 275 1.71 -17.74 26.12
C LEU A 275 0.20 -17.91 25.95
N PRO A 276 -0.60 -16.87 26.34
CA PRO A 276 -2.02 -16.80 26.04
C PRO A 276 -2.23 -16.57 24.54
N VAL A 277 -3.46 -16.72 24.08
CA VAL A 277 -3.91 -16.23 22.78
C VAL A 277 -4.36 -14.77 22.89
N ARG A 278 -4.73 -14.16 21.77
CA ARG A 278 -5.22 -12.79 21.73
C ARG A 278 -6.61 -12.71 21.11
N VAL A 279 -7.39 -11.75 21.55
CA VAL A 279 -8.55 -11.23 20.85
C VAL A 279 -8.27 -9.79 20.38
N ASN A 280 -8.63 -9.51 19.14
CA ASN A 280 -8.64 -8.15 18.63
C ASN A 280 -10.03 -7.55 18.85
N TRP A 281 -10.12 -6.50 19.66
CA TRP A 281 -11.37 -5.79 19.90
C TRP A 281 -11.59 -4.63 18.94
N GLY A 282 -10.52 -3.99 18.51
CA GLY A 282 -10.62 -2.86 17.59
C GLY A 282 -9.33 -2.57 16.85
N GLY A 283 -9.45 -1.95 15.68
CA GLY A 283 -8.31 -1.49 14.91
C GLY A 283 -7.66 -2.52 13.99
N GLY A 284 -8.06 -3.79 14.03
CA GLY A 284 -7.54 -4.81 13.12
C GLY A 284 -7.75 -4.41 11.65
N TRP A 285 -6.83 -4.77 10.78
CA TRP A 285 -6.55 -4.28 9.45
C TRP A 285 -5.70 -2.99 9.40
N SER A 286 -5.81 -2.05 10.37
CA SER A 286 -4.95 -0.86 10.37
C SER A 286 -3.46 -1.18 10.59
N ASP A 287 -3.16 -2.35 11.15
CA ASP A 287 -1.81 -2.89 11.35
C ASP A 287 -1.24 -3.59 10.11
N THR A 288 -2.03 -3.71 9.04
CA THR A 288 -1.67 -4.47 7.84
C THR A 288 -0.97 -3.58 6.82
N PRO A 289 0.20 -4.01 6.27
CA PRO A 289 0.83 -3.32 5.15
C PRO A 289 -0.04 -3.34 3.87
N PRO A 290 0.02 -2.28 3.05
CA PRO A 290 0.83 -1.08 3.17
C PRO A 290 0.19 0.04 4.00
N TYR A 291 -1.07 -0.11 4.48
CA TYR A 291 -1.76 0.93 5.24
C TYR A 291 -0.97 1.38 6.47
N CYS A 292 -0.52 0.44 7.31
CA CYS A 292 0.25 0.80 8.51
C CYS A 292 1.59 1.46 8.18
N MET A 293 2.19 1.16 7.02
CA MET A 293 3.43 1.79 6.58
C MET A 293 3.22 3.26 6.20
N GLU A 294 2.06 3.60 5.63
CA GLU A 294 1.73 4.95 5.18
C GLU A 294 1.06 5.82 6.24
N HIS A 295 0.30 5.22 7.18
CA HIS A 295 -0.54 5.94 8.16
C HIS A 295 -0.25 5.59 9.61
N GLY A 296 0.56 4.54 9.84
CA GLY A 296 0.64 3.91 11.16
C GLY A 296 -0.58 3.04 11.43
N GLY A 297 -0.44 2.08 12.33
CA GLY A 297 -1.52 1.21 12.78
C GLY A 297 -1.91 1.50 14.22
N THR A 298 -3.16 1.20 14.61
CA THR A 298 -3.63 1.30 15.99
C THR A 298 -4.62 0.18 16.27
N VAL A 299 -4.28 -0.69 17.22
CA VAL A 299 -5.07 -1.89 17.54
C VAL A 299 -5.28 -2.00 19.05
N LEU A 300 -6.51 -2.28 19.46
CA LEU A 300 -6.87 -2.63 20.83
C LEU A 300 -6.96 -4.14 20.97
N ASN A 301 -6.02 -4.73 21.71
CA ASN A 301 -5.90 -6.17 21.94
C ASN A 301 -6.10 -6.55 23.40
N ALA A 302 -6.63 -7.75 23.63
CA ALA A 302 -6.59 -8.41 24.93
C ALA A 302 -5.94 -9.79 24.84
N ALA A 303 -5.05 -10.10 25.77
CA ALA A 303 -4.53 -11.43 25.98
C ALA A 303 -5.55 -12.26 26.75
N VAL A 304 -5.85 -13.48 26.30
CA VAL A 304 -6.85 -14.35 26.91
C VAL A 304 -6.33 -15.77 27.11
N MET A 305 -6.61 -16.33 28.27
CA MET A 305 -6.44 -17.74 28.56
C MET A 305 -7.69 -18.51 28.13
N LEU A 306 -7.52 -19.74 27.68
CA LEU A 306 -8.61 -20.65 27.36
C LEU A 306 -8.64 -21.78 28.39
N ASP A 307 -9.80 -22.05 28.99
CA ASP A 307 -9.98 -23.02 30.06
C ASP A 307 -8.95 -22.86 31.22
N GLY A 308 -8.57 -21.59 31.49
CA GLY A 308 -7.60 -21.23 32.53
C GLY A 308 -6.14 -21.51 32.19
N ASN A 309 -5.83 -21.84 30.92
CA ASN A 309 -4.49 -22.18 30.47
C ASN A 309 -3.99 -21.25 29.35
N CYS A 310 -2.68 -21.14 29.26
CA CYS A 310 -1.99 -20.54 28.11
C CYS A 310 -1.75 -21.62 27.05
N PRO A 311 -2.44 -21.58 25.90
CA PRO A 311 -2.45 -22.71 24.97
C PRO A 311 -1.25 -22.77 24.02
N ILE A 312 -0.38 -21.76 24.01
CA ILE A 312 0.82 -21.72 23.17
C ILE A 312 2.00 -22.17 24.01
N GLU A 313 2.68 -23.22 23.59
CA GLU A 313 3.87 -23.74 24.28
C GLU A 313 5.07 -23.86 23.33
N VAL A 314 6.23 -23.41 23.78
CA VAL A 314 7.52 -23.59 23.10
C VAL A 314 8.53 -24.16 24.10
N VAL A 315 9.23 -25.21 23.69
CA VAL A 315 10.31 -25.84 24.45
C VAL A 315 11.62 -25.72 23.70
N VAL A 316 12.63 -25.14 24.33
CA VAL A 316 14.03 -25.13 23.85
C VAL A 316 14.88 -25.90 24.86
N LYS A 317 15.67 -26.83 24.39
CA LYS A 317 16.59 -27.60 25.28
C LYS A 317 17.89 -27.94 24.59
N LYS A 318 18.93 -28.20 25.39
CA LYS A 318 20.21 -28.75 24.94
C LYS A 318 20.03 -30.21 24.52
N VAL A 319 20.81 -30.64 23.53
CA VAL A 319 21.00 -32.04 23.16
C VAL A 319 22.48 -32.34 23.07
N ASP A 320 22.89 -33.57 23.42
CA ASP A 320 24.30 -33.94 23.52
C ASP A 320 24.98 -34.01 22.13
N GLU A 321 24.21 -34.37 21.11
CA GLU A 321 24.69 -34.47 19.73
C GLU A 321 24.82 -33.07 19.08
N PRO A 322 25.85 -32.83 18.23
CA PRO A 322 26.04 -31.53 17.56
C PRO A 322 25.07 -31.34 16.37
N VAL A 323 23.79 -31.34 16.64
CA VAL A 323 22.68 -31.23 15.67
C VAL A 323 21.66 -30.18 16.09
N ILE A 324 20.82 -29.75 15.14
CA ILE A 324 19.63 -28.95 15.41
C ILE A 324 18.41 -29.82 15.15
N VAL A 325 17.55 -29.99 16.16
CA VAL A 325 16.31 -30.76 16.07
C VAL A 325 15.13 -29.81 16.15
N LEU A 326 14.26 -29.87 15.17
CA LEU A 326 13.02 -29.10 15.13
C LEU A 326 11.82 -30.04 15.24
N ALA A 327 10.86 -29.68 16.08
CA ALA A 327 9.67 -30.49 16.34
C ALA A 327 8.40 -29.63 16.34
N SER A 328 7.31 -30.16 15.78
CA SER A 328 5.97 -29.59 15.84
C SER A 328 5.05 -30.64 16.47
N ALA A 329 4.73 -30.49 17.75
CA ALA A 329 3.95 -31.48 18.50
C ALA A 329 2.52 -31.61 17.94
N ASP A 330 1.96 -30.55 17.38
CA ASP A 330 0.61 -30.56 16.78
C ASP A 330 0.51 -31.48 15.55
N SER A 331 1.58 -31.56 14.76
CA SER A 331 1.64 -32.38 13.56
C SER A 331 2.31 -33.72 13.80
N GLY A 332 2.95 -33.91 14.95
CA GLY A 332 3.80 -35.05 15.25
C GLY A 332 5.06 -35.09 14.39
N ALA A 333 5.43 -33.97 13.73
CA ALA A 333 6.61 -33.89 12.90
C ALA A 333 7.85 -33.58 13.76
N GLU A 334 8.93 -34.31 13.54
CA GLU A 334 10.25 -34.05 14.13
C GLU A 334 11.33 -34.34 13.10
N GLN A 335 12.33 -33.49 13.00
CA GLN A 335 13.44 -33.63 12.06
C GLN A 335 14.75 -33.13 12.66
N THR A 336 15.80 -33.90 12.41
CA THR A 336 17.18 -33.54 12.73
C THR A 336 17.86 -32.92 11.52
N PHE A 337 18.50 -31.79 11.71
CA PHE A 337 19.19 -31.03 10.67
C PHE A 337 20.70 -31.07 10.92
N THR A 338 21.44 -31.46 9.88
CA THR A 338 22.90 -31.47 9.83
C THR A 338 23.46 -30.60 8.72
N ASP A 339 22.57 -30.05 7.87
CA ASP A 339 22.87 -29.16 6.74
C ASP A 339 22.27 -27.78 6.96
N ILE A 340 23.08 -26.74 6.77
CA ILE A 340 22.63 -25.34 6.97
C ILE A 340 21.69 -24.86 5.88
N SER A 341 21.85 -25.31 4.64
CA SER A 341 21.01 -24.83 3.53
C SER A 341 19.54 -25.17 3.75
N SER A 342 19.27 -26.36 4.31
CA SER A 342 17.93 -26.80 4.70
C SER A 342 17.35 -25.96 5.85
N LEU A 343 18.18 -25.44 6.77
CA LEU A 343 17.75 -24.58 7.86
C LEU A 343 17.52 -23.12 7.43
N GLN A 344 18.22 -22.65 6.41
CA GLN A 344 18.09 -21.29 5.88
C GLN A 344 16.86 -21.13 4.94
N ASP A 345 16.31 -22.24 4.43
CA ASP A 345 15.08 -22.21 3.64
C ASP A 345 13.85 -22.16 4.57
N SER A 346 13.41 -20.95 4.89
CA SER A 346 12.25 -20.67 5.75
C SER A 346 11.05 -20.08 4.99
N SER A 347 11.16 -19.87 3.67
CA SER A 347 10.13 -19.21 2.86
C SER A 347 9.08 -20.17 2.28
N ASN A 348 9.29 -21.48 2.38
CA ASN A 348 8.35 -22.47 1.87
C ASN A 348 7.14 -22.62 2.82
N PRO A 349 5.93 -22.22 2.41
CA PRO A 349 4.74 -22.28 3.27
C PRO A 349 4.26 -23.72 3.57
N TYR A 350 4.77 -24.70 2.87
CA TYR A 350 4.44 -26.12 3.09
C TYR A 350 5.45 -26.82 4.02
N ASP A 351 6.53 -26.14 4.39
CA ASP A 351 7.49 -26.68 5.35
C ASP A 351 6.93 -26.59 6.78
N PRO A 352 6.74 -27.73 7.48
CA PRO A 352 6.24 -27.71 8.86
C PRO A 352 7.18 -27.01 9.84
N PHE A 353 8.44 -26.77 9.45
CA PHE A 353 9.48 -26.15 10.27
C PHE A 353 9.83 -24.71 9.83
N ALA A 354 9.12 -24.12 8.85
CA ALA A 354 9.41 -22.77 8.38
C ALA A 354 9.47 -21.75 9.54
N LEU A 355 8.52 -21.82 10.48
CA LEU A 355 8.45 -20.99 11.67
C LEU A 355 9.68 -21.15 12.58
N HIS A 356 10.11 -22.38 12.84
CA HIS A 356 11.28 -22.69 13.67
C HIS A 356 12.56 -22.15 13.03
N LYS A 357 12.75 -22.39 11.71
CA LYS A 357 13.88 -21.91 10.93
C LYS A 357 13.97 -20.39 10.93
N ALA A 358 12.84 -19.71 10.68
CA ALA A 358 12.76 -18.26 10.74
C ALA A 358 13.07 -17.70 12.13
N ALA A 359 12.67 -18.38 13.21
CA ALA A 359 13.02 -18.00 14.58
C ALA A 359 14.53 -18.10 14.84
N LEU A 360 15.18 -19.18 14.41
CA LEU A 360 16.62 -19.35 14.53
C LEU A 360 17.40 -18.24 13.81
N ILE A 361 16.94 -17.86 12.60
CA ILE A 361 17.51 -16.77 11.81
C ILE A 361 17.29 -15.42 12.53
N ALA A 362 16.06 -15.14 12.93
CA ALA A 362 15.71 -13.86 13.55
C ALA A 362 16.43 -13.62 14.89
N CYS A 363 16.70 -14.69 15.65
CA CYS A 363 17.43 -14.63 16.92
C CYS A 363 18.96 -14.66 16.76
N GLY A 364 19.47 -14.76 15.53
CA GLY A 364 20.91 -14.82 15.23
C GLY A 364 21.58 -16.14 15.62
N VAL A 365 20.80 -17.21 15.82
CA VAL A 365 21.32 -18.56 16.09
C VAL A 365 21.95 -19.17 14.84
N ILE A 366 21.35 -18.90 13.68
CA ILE A 366 21.88 -19.23 12.36
C ILE A 366 21.93 -17.99 11.47
N PRO A 367 22.89 -17.88 10.53
CA PRO A 367 22.92 -16.77 9.60
C PRO A 367 21.80 -16.86 8.56
N TYR A 368 21.36 -15.71 8.04
CA TYR A 368 20.26 -15.64 7.06
C TYR A 368 20.63 -16.31 5.72
N LYS A 369 21.84 -16.05 5.21
CA LYS A 369 22.31 -16.59 3.90
C LYS A 369 23.79 -16.96 3.88
N ASP A 370 24.57 -16.58 4.90
CA ASP A 370 25.99 -16.84 4.91
C ASP A 370 26.26 -18.34 5.15
N PRO A 371 27.25 -18.92 4.48
CA PRO A 371 27.58 -20.32 4.65
C PRO A 371 28.29 -20.56 6.00
N ILE A 372 27.82 -21.55 6.75
CA ILE A 372 28.41 -22.04 8.00
C ILE A 372 28.00 -23.51 8.16
N SER A 373 28.76 -24.30 8.93
CA SER A 373 28.33 -25.66 9.23
C SER A 373 27.45 -25.72 10.49
N VAL A 374 26.49 -26.66 10.54
CA VAL A 374 25.70 -26.91 11.75
C VAL A 374 26.58 -27.31 12.92
N GLN A 375 27.68 -28.03 12.65
CA GLN A 375 28.66 -28.37 13.67
C GLN A 375 29.31 -27.13 14.31
N GLU A 376 29.74 -26.16 13.50
CA GLU A 376 30.33 -24.91 14.00
C GLU A 376 29.31 -24.11 14.82
N ILE A 377 28.04 -24.05 14.38
CA ILE A 377 26.95 -23.39 15.13
C ILE A 377 26.78 -24.06 16.51
N THR A 378 26.72 -25.39 16.57
CA THR A 378 26.52 -26.13 17.82
C THR A 378 27.75 -26.06 18.75
N GLU A 379 28.94 -26.00 18.18
CA GLU A 379 30.18 -25.73 18.95
C GLU A 379 30.15 -24.34 19.57
N ASN A 380 29.70 -23.30 18.82
CA ASN A 380 29.54 -21.95 19.34
C ASN A 380 28.48 -21.90 20.45
N LEU A 381 27.31 -22.55 20.27
CA LEU A 381 26.24 -22.64 21.26
C LEU A 381 26.61 -23.44 22.50
N GLY A 382 27.65 -24.31 22.43
CA GLY A 382 28.12 -25.19 23.48
C GLY A 382 27.35 -26.51 23.62
N SER A 383 26.39 -26.79 22.76
CA SER A 383 25.67 -28.08 22.61
C SER A 383 24.77 -28.04 21.36
N GLY A 384 24.23 -29.19 20.97
CA GLY A 384 23.13 -29.21 20.01
C GLY A 384 21.86 -28.57 20.58
N LEU A 385 20.91 -28.20 19.71
CA LEU A 385 19.68 -27.48 20.05
C LEU A 385 18.45 -28.27 19.64
N TYR A 386 17.49 -28.37 20.55
CA TYR A 386 16.13 -28.85 20.26
C TYR A 386 15.14 -27.72 20.44
N LEU A 387 14.31 -27.47 19.44
CA LEU A 387 13.23 -26.47 19.46
C LEU A 387 11.91 -27.13 19.07
N SER A 388 10.95 -27.16 19.99
CA SER A 388 9.62 -27.72 19.80
C SER A 388 8.54 -26.68 20.02
N THR A 389 7.49 -26.75 19.21
CA THR A 389 6.30 -25.89 19.30
C THR A 389 5.04 -26.69 19.44
N GLN A 390 4.07 -26.17 20.20
CA GLN A 390 2.74 -26.76 20.37
C GLN A 390 1.65 -25.70 20.54
N VAL A 391 0.49 -25.94 19.91
CA VAL A 391 -0.77 -25.21 20.16
C VAL A 391 -1.76 -26.20 20.80
N ILE A 392 -2.08 -26.00 22.06
CA ILE A 392 -2.84 -26.98 22.86
C ILE A 392 -4.35 -26.77 22.64
N ASN A 393 -5.01 -27.79 22.11
CA ASN A 393 -6.46 -27.89 21.98
C ASN A 393 -7.16 -26.77 21.17
N ILE A 394 -6.46 -25.97 20.37
CA ILE A 394 -7.08 -24.94 19.52
C ILE A 394 -7.15 -25.41 18.07
N PRO A 395 -8.30 -25.33 17.40
CA PRO A 395 -8.42 -25.63 15.99
C PRO A 395 -7.57 -24.70 15.12
N ARG A 396 -6.94 -25.25 14.08
CA ARG A 396 -6.26 -24.43 13.07
C ARG A 396 -7.24 -23.46 12.41
N GLY A 397 -6.81 -22.22 12.14
CA GLY A 397 -7.70 -21.19 11.57
C GLY A 397 -8.68 -20.62 12.60
N SER A 398 -8.34 -20.64 13.87
CA SER A 398 -9.15 -20.15 14.98
C SER A 398 -9.45 -18.64 14.93
N GLY A 399 -8.60 -17.84 14.31
CA GLY A 399 -8.67 -16.37 14.33
C GLY A 399 -8.11 -15.75 15.63
N LEU A 400 -7.46 -16.56 16.49
CA LEU A 400 -6.90 -16.11 17.79
C LEU A 400 -5.39 -15.76 17.72
N GLY A 401 -4.81 -15.63 16.51
CA GLY A 401 -3.40 -15.27 16.31
C GLY A 401 -2.38 -16.34 16.68
N THR A 402 -2.80 -17.61 16.77
CA THR A 402 -1.98 -18.72 17.30
C THR A 402 -0.64 -18.87 16.60
N SER A 403 -0.56 -18.70 15.27
CA SER A 403 0.68 -18.84 14.50
C SER A 403 1.71 -17.75 14.85
N SER A 404 1.28 -16.49 14.84
CA SER A 404 2.15 -15.35 15.13
C SER A 404 2.57 -15.30 16.60
N ILE A 405 1.68 -15.72 17.52
CA ILE A 405 2.03 -15.83 18.95
C ILE A 405 3.04 -16.95 19.16
N LEU A 406 2.89 -18.05 18.44
CA LEU A 406 3.86 -19.15 18.47
C LEU A 406 5.25 -18.69 18.00
N ALA A 407 5.28 -17.85 16.94
CA ALA A 407 6.50 -17.19 16.49
C ALA A 407 7.14 -16.34 17.62
N GLY A 408 6.33 -15.53 18.29
CA GLY A 408 6.79 -14.73 19.44
C GLY A 408 7.30 -15.58 20.60
N ALA A 409 6.63 -16.69 20.90
CA ALA A 409 7.08 -17.63 21.92
C ALA A 409 8.43 -18.27 21.60
N CYS A 410 8.69 -18.59 20.31
CA CYS A 410 10.00 -19.09 19.86
C CYS A 410 11.11 -18.06 20.09
N VAL A 411 10.87 -16.79 19.69
CA VAL A 411 11.87 -15.72 19.90
C VAL A 411 12.15 -15.53 21.38
N LYS A 412 11.11 -15.49 22.22
CA LYS A 412 11.25 -15.35 23.66
C LYS A 412 12.01 -16.51 24.29
N ALA A 413 11.66 -17.75 23.91
CA ALA A 413 12.32 -18.94 24.42
C ALA A 413 13.79 -19.02 24.01
N LEU A 414 14.12 -18.67 22.76
CA LEU A 414 15.49 -18.65 22.26
C LEU A 414 16.34 -17.58 22.97
N TYR A 415 15.84 -16.36 23.14
CA TYR A 415 16.57 -15.32 23.86
C TYR A 415 16.80 -15.68 25.32
N GLU A 416 15.78 -16.25 26.00
CA GLU A 416 15.93 -16.75 27.36
C GLU A 416 16.94 -17.89 27.45
N MET A 417 16.95 -18.81 26.47
CA MET A 417 17.95 -19.91 26.39
C MET A 417 19.36 -19.40 26.20
N LEU A 418 19.53 -18.33 25.40
CA LEU A 418 20.82 -17.67 25.14
C LEU A 418 21.26 -16.72 26.26
N GLY A 419 20.42 -16.53 27.31
CA GLY A 419 20.72 -15.59 28.39
C GLY A 419 20.76 -14.14 27.95
N LYS A 420 20.06 -13.80 26.86
CA LYS A 420 19.98 -12.44 26.33
C LYS A 420 18.81 -11.70 26.98
N GLU A 421 19.11 -10.54 27.57
CA GLU A 421 18.08 -9.59 27.95
C GLU A 421 17.64 -8.82 26.70
N VAL A 422 16.34 -8.77 26.48
CA VAL A 422 15.73 -8.11 25.32
C VAL A 422 14.60 -7.22 25.82
N THR A 423 14.50 -6.02 25.26
CA THR A 423 13.35 -5.14 25.49
C THR A 423 12.11 -5.64 24.75
N ASP A 424 10.93 -5.27 25.20
CA ASP A 424 9.69 -5.62 24.49
C ASP A 424 9.70 -5.11 23.05
N GLU A 425 10.26 -3.91 22.80
CA GLU A 425 10.39 -3.32 21.47
C GLU A 425 11.28 -4.18 20.54
N GLU A 426 12.41 -4.66 21.04
CA GLU A 426 13.28 -5.56 20.28
C GLU A 426 12.62 -6.91 20.03
N LEU A 427 11.86 -7.41 21.01
CA LEU A 427 11.11 -8.67 20.87
C LEU A 427 10.08 -8.54 19.73
N TYR A 428 9.28 -7.46 19.72
CA TYR A 428 8.29 -7.22 18.66
C TYR A 428 8.96 -7.07 17.28
N ASP A 429 10.07 -6.33 17.21
CA ASP A 429 10.84 -6.16 15.98
C ASP A 429 11.38 -7.50 15.43
N ARG A 430 11.87 -8.38 16.30
CA ARG A 430 12.35 -9.71 15.91
C ARG A 430 11.24 -10.63 15.42
N VAL A 431 10.08 -10.60 16.05
CA VAL A 431 8.94 -11.41 15.61
C VAL A 431 8.38 -10.90 14.29
N LEU A 432 8.31 -9.56 14.11
CA LEU A 432 7.93 -8.98 12.83
C LEU A 432 8.92 -9.39 11.72
N CYS A 433 10.22 -9.31 11.99
CA CYS A 433 11.26 -9.78 11.07
C CYS A 433 11.06 -11.26 10.69
N MET A 434 10.82 -12.12 11.68
CA MET A 434 10.60 -13.55 11.50
C MET A 434 9.41 -13.83 10.56
N GLU A 435 8.27 -13.16 10.75
CA GLU A 435 7.10 -13.31 9.89
C GLU A 435 7.38 -12.86 8.45
N GLN A 436 8.15 -11.80 8.27
CA GLN A 436 8.51 -11.32 6.94
C GLN A 436 9.47 -12.27 6.21
N ILE A 437 10.40 -12.90 6.92
CA ILE A 437 11.27 -13.97 6.36
C ILE A 437 10.42 -15.14 5.85
N MET A 438 9.33 -15.47 6.53
CA MET A 438 8.36 -16.49 6.11
C MET A 438 7.43 -16.03 4.99
N SER A 439 7.50 -14.77 4.55
CA SER A 439 6.65 -14.18 3.51
C SER A 439 5.14 -14.25 3.83
N THR A 440 4.76 -14.14 5.09
CA THR A 440 3.34 -14.22 5.51
C THR A 440 2.55 -12.96 5.17
N GLY A 441 3.22 -11.80 5.04
CA GLY A 441 2.62 -10.51 4.66
C GLY A 441 1.58 -9.96 5.64
N GLY A 442 1.45 -10.56 6.83
CA GLY A 442 0.48 -10.18 7.86
C GLY A 442 0.84 -8.89 8.61
N GLY A 443 -0.12 -8.36 9.36
CA GLY A 443 0.08 -7.27 10.32
C GLY A 443 0.78 -7.73 11.60
N TRP A 444 1.09 -6.78 12.45
CA TRP A 444 1.86 -7.01 13.69
C TRP A 444 0.99 -7.20 14.95
N GLN A 445 -0.33 -7.15 14.85
CA GLN A 445 -1.22 -7.20 16.04
C GLN A 445 -1.17 -8.52 16.80
N ASP A 446 -0.99 -9.62 16.09
CA ASP A 446 -1.14 -10.97 16.64
C ASP A 446 -0.03 -11.31 17.63
N GLN A 447 1.21 -11.11 17.21
CA GLN A 447 2.38 -11.38 18.03
C GLN A 447 2.42 -10.52 19.29
N VAL A 448 2.20 -9.21 19.15
CA VAL A 448 2.16 -8.31 20.31
C VAL A 448 0.99 -8.65 21.24
N GLY A 449 -0.15 -9.05 20.65
CA GLY A 449 -1.35 -9.42 21.38
C GLY A 449 -1.15 -10.56 22.38
N GLY A 450 -0.35 -11.57 22.03
CA GLY A 450 -0.03 -12.70 22.90
C GLY A 450 1.21 -12.50 23.78
N LEU A 451 2.19 -11.70 23.31
CA LEU A 451 3.43 -11.43 24.06
C LEU A 451 3.23 -10.47 25.23
N ALA A 452 2.43 -9.42 25.04
CA ALA A 452 2.11 -8.46 26.08
C ALA A 452 0.84 -8.89 26.85
N PRO A 453 0.86 -8.88 28.20
CA PRO A 453 -0.27 -9.32 29.00
C PRO A 453 -1.41 -8.30 29.01
N GLY A 454 -2.59 -8.74 29.43
CA GLY A 454 -3.75 -7.90 29.71
C GLY A 454 -4.34 -7.20 28.49
N ILE A 455 -5.03 -6.09 28.74
CA ILE A 455 -5.62 -5.23 27.71
C ILE A 455 -4.65 -4.11 27.37
N LYS A 456 -4.37 -3.91 26.08
CA LYS A 456 -3.38 -2.94 25.62
C LYS A 456 -3.76 -2.33 24.28
N MET A 457 -3.37 -1.06 24.14
CA MET A 457 -3.34 -0.35 22.87
C MET A 457 -1.97 -0.54 22.25
N VAL A 458 -1.93 -1.04 21.04
CA VAL A 458 -0.72 -1.20 20.25
C VAL A 458 -0.78 -0.26 19.06
N SER A 459 0.30 0.45 18.79
CA SER A 459 0.37 1.38 17.66
C SER A 459 1.72 1.33 16.98
N SER A 460 1.76 1.73 15.72
CA SER A 460 3.00 1.94 14.97
C SER A 460 3.00 3.32 14.32
N GLU A 461 4.20 3.84 14.04
CA GLU A 461 4.38 5.05 13.27
C GLU A 461 4.51 4.74 11.76
N PRO A 462 4.14 5.70 10.87
CA PRO A 462 4.33 5.53 9.43
C PRO A 462 5.81 5.33 9.09
N ALA A 463 6.16 4.18 8.57
CA ALA A 463 7.51 3.85 8.12
C ALA A 463 7.54 2.51 7.36
N ILE A 464 8.55 2.30 6.50
CA ILE A 464 8.84 0.98 5.91
C ILE A 464 9.19 -0.02 7.01
N ARG A 465 10.05 0.35 7.94
CA ARG A 465 10.33 -0.43 9.15
C ARG A 465 9.44 0.06 10.28
N GLN A 466 8.46 -0.73 10.64
CA GLN A 466 7.49 -0.40 11.69
C GLN A 466 8.16 -0.38 13.07
N ARG A 467 7.95 0.69 13.81
CA ARG A 467 8.26 0.78 15.24
C ARG A 467 6.98 0.61 16.02
N ILE A 468 6.90 -0.46 16.79
CA ILE A 468 5.68 -0.85 17.51
C ILE A 468 5.76 -0.36 18.96
N THR A 469 4.73 0.35 19.40
CA THR A 469 4.57 0.81 20.78
C THR A 469 3.35 0.11 21.40
N CYS A 470 3.55 -0.48 22.58
CA CYS A 470 2.49 -1.18 23.33
C CYS A 470 2.25 -0.45 24.66
N VAL A 471 1.00 -0.02 24.89
CA VAL A 471 0.60 0.71 26.10
C VAL A 471 -0.53 -0.04 26.79
N PRO A 472 -0.35 -0.54 28.03
CA PRO A 472 -1.40 -1.17 28.81
C PRO A 472 -2.57 -0.19 29.05
N CYS A 473 -3.80 -0.69 28.92
CA CYS A 473 -5.00 0.08 29.28
C CYS A 473 -5.19 0.11 30.80
N LYS A 474 -5.49 1.28 31.34
CA LYS A 474 -5.70 1.48 32.78
C LYS A 474 -7.18 1.24 33.13
N ILE A 475 -7.54 0.00 33.35
CA ILE A 475 -8.90 -0.38 33.78
C ILE A 475 -8.97 -0.66 35.27
N SER A 476 -10.11 -0.34 35.91
CA SER A 476 -10.35 -0.66 37.32
C SER A 476 -10.60 -2.16 37.51
N GLU A 477 -10.31 -2.67 38.69
CA GLU A 477 -10.65 -4.06 39.06
C GLU A 477 -12.15 -4.37 38.88
N LYS A 478 -13.02 -3.38 39.14
CA LYS A 478 -14.47 -3.52 38.91
C LYS A 478 -14.74 -3.72 37.40
N THR A 479 -14.13 -2.92 36.55
CA THR A 479 -14.28 -3.01 35.09
C THR A 479 -13.75 -4.34 34.57
N ARG A 480 -12.58 -4.77 35.07
CA ARG A 480 -11.99 -6.06 34.71
C ARG A 480 -12.93 -7.21 35.05
N LYS A 481 -13.47 -7.21 36.27
CA LYS A 481 -14.41 -8.26 36.74
C LYS A 481 -15.68 -8.28 35.88
N GLU A 482 -16.30 -7.12 35.63
CA GLU A 482 -17.49 -7.03 34.78
C GLU A 482 -17.20 -7.53 33.36
N LEU A 483 -15.99 -7.22 32.81
CA LEU A 483 -15.57 -7.67 31.49
C LEU A 483 -15.35 -9.19 31.45
N ASP A 484 -14.69 -9.77 32.48
CA ASP A 484 -14.51 -11.24 32.58
C ASP A 484 -15.87 -11.98 32.72
N GLU A 485 -16.86 -11.37 33.38
CA GLU A 485 -18.20 -11.94 33.50
C GLU A 485 -18.99 -11.86 32.17
N ARG A 486 -18.80 -10.79 31.38
CA ARG A 486 -19.61 -10.50 30.19
C ARG A 486 -18.94 -10.86 28.87
N PHE A 487 -17.64 -10.99 28.84
CA PHE A 487 -16.93 -11.37 27.61
C PHE A 487 -17.03 -12.87 27.38
N CYS A 488 -17.35 -13.28 26.15
CA CYS A 488 -17.57 -14.67 25.82
C CYS A 488 -17.03 -14.98 24.42
N LEU A 489 -16.39 -16.14 24.26
CA LEU A 489 -15.94 -16.66 22.98
C LEU A 489 -16.84 -17.82 22.53
N ILE A 490 -17.26 -17.77 21.28
CA ILE A 490 -18.05 -18.82 20.63
C ILE A 490 -17.22 -19.38 19.47
N TYR A 491 -16.97 -20.68 19.46
CA TYR A 491 -16.38 -21.35 18.31
C TYR A 491 -17.47 -21.64 17.27
N SER A 492 -17.27 -21.26 16.03
CA SER A 492 -18.27 -21.39 14.97
C SER A 492 -18.43 -22.83 14.40
N GLY A 493 -17.67 -23.80 14.92
CA GLY A 493 -17.63 -25.16 14.34
C GLY A 493 -16.93 -25.25 13.00
N GLN A 494 -16.53 -24.12 12.41
CA GLN A 494 -15.93 -24.05 11.08
C GLN A 494 -14.46 -23.59 11.17
N ARG A 495 -13.62 -24.23 10.38
CA ARG A 495 -12.25 -23.75 10.13
C ARG A 495 -12.31 -22.65 9.09
N ARG A 496 -11.58 -21.57 9.30
CA ARG A 496 -11.38 -20.56 8.27
C ARG A 496 -10.74 -21.17 7.04
N LEU A 497 -11.35 -20.96 5.89
CA LEU A 497 -10.70 -21.23 4.60
C LEU A 497 -9.75 -20.07 4.33
N ALA A 498 -8.48 -20.39 4.08
CA ALA A 498 -7.51 -19.40 3.61
C ALA A 498 -7.95 -18.93 2.22
N ARG A 499 -8.61 -17.78 2.17
CA ARG A 499 -8.95 -17.08 0.91
C ARG A 499 -7.99 -15.92 0.72
N ASN A 500 -7.93 -15.37 -0.49
CA ASN A 500 -7.13 -14.19 -0.83
C ASN A 500 -7.68 -12.87 -0.24
N LEU A 501 -8.33 -12.94 0.96
CA LEU A 501 -8.93 -11.78 1.64
C LEU A 501 -7.95 -10.62 1.81
N LEU A 502 -6.71 -10.94 2.16
CA LEU A 502 -5.66 -9.94 2.31
C LEU A 502 -5.39 -9.22 0.97
N ARG A 503 -5.37 -9.96 -0.14
CA ARG A 503 -5.14 -9.36 -1.47
C ARG A 503 -6.27 -8.41 -1.85
N ASP A 504 -7.52 -8.78 -1.57
CA ASP A 504 -8.69 -7.97 -1.93
C ASP A 504 -8.70 -6.65 -1.14
N VAL A 505 -8.50 -6.70 0.18
CA VAL A 505 -8.44 -5.50 1.03
C VAL A 505 -7.27 -4.59 0.66
N VAL A 506 -6.07 -5.17 0.50
CA VAL A 506 -4.87 -4.41 0.10
C VAL A 506 -5.04 -3.81 -1.30
N GLY A 507 -5.57 -4.56 -2.25
CA GLY A 507 -5.84 -4.08 -3.61
C GLY A 507 -6.79 -2.87 -3.61
N ARG A 508 -7.88 -2.93 -2.86
CA ARG A 508 -8.82 -1.81 -2.72
C ARG A 508 -8.18 -0.58 -2.08
N TYR A 509 -7.34 -0.79 -1.07
CA TYR A 509 -6.60 0.30 -0.43
C TYR A 509 -5.59 0.96 -1.41
N VAL A 510 -4.76 0.16 -2.08
CA VAL A 510 -3.75 0.67 -3.04
C VAL A 510 -4.43 1.38 -4.21
N GLY A 511 -5.58 0.87 -4.65
CA GLY A 511 -6.40 1.48 -5.69
C GLY A 511 -7.10 2.79 -5.28
N GLY A 512 -6.97 3.21 -4.03
CA GLY A 512 -7.57 4.46 -3.54
C GLY A 512 -9.10 4.43 -3.54
N ILE A 513 -9.71 3.24 -3.37
CA ILE A 513 -11.17 3.13 -3.28
C ILE A 513 -11.62 3.79 -1.98
N GLU A 514 -12.36 4.88 -2.09
CA GLU A 514 -12.76 5.75 -0.98
C GLU A 514 -13.34 4.97 0.21
N ASP A 515 -14.26 4.05 -0.04
CA ASP A 515 -14.85 3.22 1.01
C ASP A 515 -13.80 2.39 1.79
N ALA A 516 -12.73 1.92 1.15
CA ALA A 516 -11.71 1.12 1.81
C ALA A 516 -10.79 1.98 2.68
N VAL A 517 -10.39 3.15 2.20
CA VAL A 517 -9.51 4.08 2.94
C VAL A 517 -10.25 4.64 4.15
N ASP A 518 -11.48 5.14 3.95
CA ASP A 518 -12.31 5.72 5.01
C ASP A 518 -12.67 4.68 6.08
N VAL A 519 -12.97 3.45 5.68
CA VAL A 519 -13.30 2.36 6.60
C VAL A 519 -12.07 1.96 7.43
N LEU A 520 -10.88 1.86 6.84
CA LEU A 520 -9.64 1.58 7.60
C LEU A 520 -9.36 2.67 8.64
N TYR A 521 -9.55 3.92 8.27
CA TYR A 521 -9.42 5.03 9.19
C TYR A 521 -10.46 4.97 10.32
N ALA A 522 -11.73 4.72 9.99
CA ALA A 522 -12.81 4.57 10.97
C ALA A 522 -12.57 3.38 11.94
N ILE A 523 -12.06 2.26 11.43
CA ILE A 523 -11.65 1.10 12.23
C ILE A 523 -10.57 1.49 13.25
N GLN A 524 -9.57 2.25 12.83
CA GLN A 524 -8.48 2.74 13.69
C GLN A 524 -9.01 3.70 14.78
N GLN A 525 -9.91 4.62 14.42
CA GLN A 525 -10.54 5.53 15.38
C GLN A 525 -11.42 4.78 16.38
N THR A 526 -12.14 3.76 15.94
CA THR A 526 -13.00 2.95 16.81
C THR A 526 -12.19 2.27 17.92
N ALA A 527 -10.96 1.78 17.62
CA ALA A 527 -10.08 1.21 18.64
C ALA A 527 -9.72 2.20 19.75
N VAL A 528 -9.46 3.45 19.38
CA VAL A 528 -9.16 4.54 20.33
C VAL A 528 -10.37 4.82 21.22
N LEU A 529 -11.57 4.91 20.64
CA LEU A 529 -12.81 5.13 21.38
C LEU A 529 -13.10 3.97 22.33
N MET A 530 -12.92 2.72 21.89
CA MET A 530 -13.08 1.53 22.74
C MET A 530 -12.17 1.57 23.97
N ARG A 531 -10.92 1.97 23.82
CA ARG A 531 -10.01 2.14 24.95
C ARG A 531 -10.57 3.14 25.96
N PHE A 532 -11.06 4.30 25.52
CA PHE A 532 -11.63 5.30 26.42
C PHE A 532 -12.86 4.78 27.16
N GLU A 533 -13.75 4.02 26.51
CA GLU A 533 -14.91 3.44 27.17
C GLU A 533 -14.51 2.40 28.23
N LEU A 534 -13.51 1.55 27.94
CA LEU A 534 -12.99 0.58 28.92
C LEU A 534 -12.31 1.28 30.12
N GLU A 535 -11.49 2.31 29.88
CA GLU A 535 -10.82 3.05 30.96
C GLU A 535 -11.81 3.83 31.85
N LYS A 536 -12.97 4.25 31.31
CA LYS A 536 -14.09 4.83 32.07
C LYS A 536 -14.93 3.78 32.82
N GLY A 537 -14.79 2.50 32.46
CA GLY A 537 -15.62 1.41 33.00
C GLY A 537 -16.99 1.29 32.35
N ASN A 538 -17.15 1.82 31.12
CA ASN A 538 -18.41 1.75 30.36
C ASN A 538 -18.40 0.55 29.41
N ILE A 539 -18.71 -0.65 29.92
CA ILE A 539 -18.74 -1.87 29.10
C ILE A 539 -19.87 -1.85 28.07
N ASP A 540 -20.97 -1.17 28.33
CA ASP A 540 -22.08 -1.07 27.38
C ASP A 540 -21.66 -0.21 26.16
N GLY A 541 -20.97 0.91 26.37
CA GLY A 541 -20.39 1.73 25.28
C GLY A 541 -19.30 0.98 24.50
N PHE A 542 -18.47 0.18 25.19
CA PHE A 542 -17.52 -0.70 24.52
C PHE A 542 -18.21 -1.74 23.61
N ALA A 543 -19.31 -2.35 24.09
CA ALA A 543 -20.09 -3.34 23.32
C ALA A 543 -20.71 -2.70 22.06
N GLU A 544 -21.21 -1.47 22.17
CA GLU A 544 -21.74 -0.72 21.04
C GLU A 544 -20.65 -0.43 19.98
N LEU A 545 -19.46 -0.02 20.41
CA LEU A 545 -18.32 0.19 19.52
C LEU A 545 -17.84 -1.13 18.87
N LEU A 546 -17.95 -2.26 19.56
CA LEU A 546 -17.66 -3.58 18.98
C LEU A 546 -18.60 -3.88 17.80
N ASN A 547 -19.90 -3.59 17.96
CA ASN A 547 -20.87 -3.70 16.87
C ASN A 547 -20.55 -2.78 15.70
N GLN A 548 -20.17 -1.52 15.98
CA GLN A 548 -19.77 -0.56 14.93
C GLN A 548 -18.55 -1.08 14.17
N HIS A 549 -17.55 -1.58 14.87
CA HIS A 549 -16.37 -2.17 14.24
C HIS A 549 -16.74 -3.38 13.37
N TRP A 550 -17.68 -4.21 13.81
CA TRP A 550 -18.16 -5.34 13.01
C TRP A 550 -18.81 -4.88 11.70
N GLU A 551 -19.65 -3.84 11.74
CA GLU A 551 -20.22 -3.26 10.52
C GLU A 551 -19.15 -2.67 9.57
N LEU A 552 -18.13 -2.00 10.12
CA LEU A 552 -17.00 -1.52 9.35
C LEU A 552 -16.20 -2.67 8.71
N SER A 553 -15.97 -3.76 9.44
CA SER A 553 -15.28 -4.95 8.91
C SER A 553 -16.03 -5.56 7.72
N LYS A 554 -17.37 -5.63 7.79
CA LYS A 554 -18.19 -6.11 6.66
C LYS A 554 -18.19 -5.18 5.44
N LYS A 555 -18.05 -3.86 5.64
CA LYS A 555 -17.88 -2.90 4.55
C LYS A 555 -16.51 -3.04 3.89
N LEU A 556 -15.48 -3.28 4.69
CA LEU A 556 -14.13 -3.49 4.17
C LEU A 556 -14.03 -4.79 3.38
N ASP A 557 -14.63 -5.85 3.90
CA ASP A 557 -14.68 -7.19 3.28
C ASP A 557 -15.98 -7.92 3.60
N ALA A 558 -16.88 -7.99 2.63
CA ALA A 558 -18.16 -8.69 2.79
C ALA A 558 -18.01 -10.20 3.04
N SER A 559 -16.86 -10.78 2.70
CA SER A 559 -16.60 -12.22 2.90
C SER A 559 -16.10 -12.55 4.31
N CYS A 560 -15.90 -11.55 5.19
CA CYS A 560 -15.56 -11.78 6.59
C CYS A 560 -16.66 -12.50 7.36
N THR A 561 -17.92 -12.42 6.91
CA THR A 561 -19.05 -13.21 7.44
C THR A 561 -19.50 -14.30 6.46
N ASN A 562 -20.38 -15.17 6.94
CA ASN A 562 -21.10 -16.16 6.14
C ASN A 562 -22.41 -16.53 6.86
N THR A 563 -23.27 -17.29 6.15
CA THR A 563 -24.58 -17.67 6.68
C THR A 563 -24.52 -18.36 8.06
N CYS A 564 -23.50 -19.18 8.34
CA CYS A 564 -23.35 -19.83 9.64
C CYS A 564 -23.03 -18.82 10.75
N ILE A 565 -22.09 -17.89 10.52
CA ILE A 565 -21.74 -16.83 11.45
C ILE A 565 -22.96 -15.95 11.75
N ASP A 566 -23.69 -15.55 10.71
CA ASP A 566 -24.88 -14.71 10.85
C ASP A 566 -26.00 -15.44 11.62
N MET A 567 -26.18 -16.75 11.39
CA MET A 567 -27.13 -17.58 12.16
C MET A 567 -26.72 -17.70 13.62
N ILE A 568 -25.43 -17.85 13.93
CA ILE A 568 -24.94 -17.91 15.31
C ILE A 568 -25.26 -16.58 16.02
N PHE A 569 -24.87 -15.44 15.44
CA PHE A 569 -25.16 -14.14 16.03
C PHE A 569 -26.65 -13.89 16.20
N HIS A 570 -27.47 -14.26 15.21
CA HIS A 570 -28.92 -14.10 15.29
C HIS A 570 -29.53 -14.96 16.40
N SER A 571 -29.06 -16.20 16.61
CA SER A 571 -29.59 -17.09 17.63
C SER A 571 -29.38 -16.62 19.06
N VAL A 572 -28.39 -15.73 19.29
CA VAL A 572 -28.04 -15.20 20.63
C VAL A 572 -28.26 -13.68 20.75
N GLU A 573 -28.91 -13.04 19.81
CA GLU A 573 -29.05 -11.58 19.71
C GLU A 573 -29.77 -10.98 20.93
N ASP A 574 -30.72 -11.69 21.48
CA ASP A 574 -31.44 -11.31 22.71
C ASP A 574 -30.58 -11.44 23.99
N LEU A 575 -29.45 -12.13 23.93
CA LEU A 575 -28.53 -12.40 25.05
C LEU A 575 -27.27 -11.52 25.06
N ILE A 576 -26.99 -10.77 23.97
CA ILE A 576 -25.74 -10.03 23.78
C ILE A 576 -25.97 -8.54 23.56
N ASP A 577 -25.02 -7.70 23.99
CA ASP A 577 -24.95 -6.26 23.71
C ASP A 577 -23.93 -5.92 22.62
N GLY A 578 -22.89 -6.76 22.46
CA GLY A 578 -21.84 -6.58 21.46
C GLY A 578 -21.45 -7.87 20.78
N LYS A 579 -21.04 -7.79 19.51
CA LYS A 579 -20.62 -8.93 18.69
C LYS A 579 -19.57 -8.54 17.66
N MET A 580 -18.62 -9.45 17.42
CA MET A 580 -17.63 -9.35 16.35
C MET A 580 -16.95 -10.71 16.17
N ILE A 581 -16.30 -10.92 15.01
CA ILE A 581 -15.44 -12.10 14.80
C ILE A 581 -14.03 -11.87 15.36
N CYS A 582 -13.31 -12.97 15.66
CA CYS A 582 -11.88 -12.92 15.93
C CYS A 582 -11.10 -13.07 14.61
N GLY A 583 -10.11 -12.23 14.39
CA GLY A 583 -9.28 -12.24 13.18
C GLY A 583 -10.01 -11.75 11.93
N ALA A 584 -9.55 -12.15 10.73
CA ALA A 584 -10.03 -11.62 9.46
C ALA A 584 -11.37 -12.21 8.97
N GLY A 585 -11.97 -13.17 9.68
CA GLY A 585 -13.31 -13.67 9.35
C GLY A 585 -13.39 -14.99 8.57
N GLY A 586 -14.60 -15.30 8.16
CA GLY A 586 -14.93 -16.51 7.40
C GLY A 586 -15.01 -17.82 8.20
N GLY A 587 -14.84 -17.77 9.52
CA GLY A 587 -14.87 -18.93 10.44
C GLY A 587 -14.01 -18.69 11.68
N GLY A 588 -13.79 -19.72 12.49
CA GLY A 588 -13.03 -19.65 13.74
C GLY A 588 -13.87 -19.19 14.92
N PHE A 589 -13.28 -18.34 15.78
CA PHE A 589 -13.96 -17.82 16.96
C PHE A 589 -14.69 -16.50 16.70
N LEU A 590 -15.83 -16.39 17.35
CA LEU A 590 -16.66 -15.19 17.47
C LEU A 590 -16.50 -14.66 18.90
N GLN A 591 -16.54 -13.35 19.07
CA GLN A 591 -16.49 -12.70 20.37
C GLN A 591 -17.77 -11.91 20.60
N VAL A 592 -18.32 -12.04 21.81
CA VAL A 592 -19.55 -11.35 22.19
C VAL A 592 -19.42 -10.74 23.59
N VAL A 593 -20.14 -9.67 23.82
CA VAL A 593 -20.35 -9.07 25.16
C VAL A 593 -21.77 -9.37 25.58
N LEU A 594 -21.92 -10.12 26.66
CA LEU A 594 -23.22 -10.55 27.19
C LEU A 594 -23.99 -9.38 27.83
N LYS A 595 -25.31 -9.43 27.78
CA LYS A 595 -26.17 -8.53 28.56
C LYS A 595 -25.97 -8.75 30.06
N LYS A 596 -26.18 -7.71 30.84
CA LYS A 596 -26.09 -7.79 32.29
C LYS A 596 -27.05 -8.86 32.85
N GLY A 597 -26.50 -9.78 33.61
CA GLY A 597 -27.25 -10.90 34.21
C GLY A 597 -27.39 -12.14 33.32
N VAL A 598 -26.90 -12.10 32.07
CA VAL A 598 -26.77 -13.27 31.19
C VAL A 598 -25.44 -13.94 31.47
N THR A 599 -25.42 -15.26 31.49
CA THR A 599 -24.23 -16.08 31.74
C THR A 599 -23.75 -16.76 30.45
N GLN A 600 -22.48 -17.18 30.43
CA GLN A 600 -21.95 -18.00 29.35
C GLN A 600 -22.73 -19.32 29.18
N GLU A 601 -23.27 -19.87 30.26
CA GLU A 601 -24.10 -21.09 30.22
C GLU A 601 -25.47 -20.88 29.55
N ASP A 602 -26.07 -19.70 29.71
CA ASP A 602 -27.31 -19.34 28.98
C ASP A 602 -27.07 -19.33 27.45
N VAL A 603 -25.93 -18.76 27.04
CA VAL A 603 -25.51 -18.76 25.62
C VAL A 603 -25.21 -20.17 25.13
N ARG A 604 -24.47 -20.98 25.91
CA ARG A 604 -24.15 -22.36 25.57
C ARG A 604 -25.42 -23.19 25.40
N LYS A 605 -26.38 -23.05 26.29
CA LYS A 605 -27.66 -23.73 26.21
C LYS A 605 -28.42 -23.37 24.93
N ARG A 606 -28.50 -22.08 24.61
CA ARG A 606 -29.14 -21.58 23.38
C ARG A 606 -28.47 -22.16 22.13
N LEU A 607 -27.13 -22.15 22.06
CA LEU A 607 -26.37 -22.67 20.92
C LEU A 607 -26.58 -24.18 20.73
N ARG A 608 -26.60 -24.95 21.82
CA ARG A 608 -26.88 -26.40 21.78
C ARG A 608 -28.29 -26.72 21.32
N GLU A 609 -29.29 -25.93 21.71
CA GLU A 609 -30.67 -26.06 21.23
C GLU A 609 -30.79 -25.83 19.72
N VAL A 610 -30.05 -24.87 19.18
CA VAL A 610 -30.12 -24.46 17.76
C VAL A 610 -29.21 -25.30 16.87
N PHE A 611 -27.95 -25.52 17.28
CA PHE A 611 -26.90 -26.08 16.44
C PHE A 611 -26.55 -27.55 16.75
N GLN A 612 -27.05 -28.09 17.86
CA GLN A 612 -26.86 -29.50 18.27
C GLN A 612 -25.38 -29.95 18.19
N ASP A 613 -25.07 -30.98 17.39
CA ASP A 613 -23.73 -31.57 17.27
C ASP A 613 -22.86 -30.93 16.16
N SER A 614 -23.16 -29.71 15.75
CA SER A 614 -22.44 -29.01 14.68
C SER A 614 -21.02 -28.55 15.06
N GLY A 615 -20.64 -28.67 16.33
CA GLY A 615 -19.37 -28.18 16.88
C GLY A 615 -19.38 -26.69 17.26
N VAL A 616 -20.53 -26.01 17.17
CA VAL A 616 -20.71 -24.65 17.67
C VAL A 616 -20.87 -24.72 19.21
N ASP A 617 -19.95 -24.09 19.94
CA ASP A 617 -20.01 -24.08 21.42
C ASP A 617 -19.31 -22.85 22.01
N VAL A 618 -19.65 -22.54 23.26
CA VAL A 618 -18.97 -21.53 24.06
C VAL A 618 -17.65 -22.10 24.59
N TRP A 619 -16.57 -21.34 24.46
CA TRP A 619 -15.28 -21.69 25.06
C TRP A 619 -15.02 -20.79 26.27
N SER A 620 -14.68 -21.41 27.40
CA SER A 620 -14.33 -20.66 28.59
C SER A 620 -13.06 -19.85 28.37
N CYS A 621 -13.14 -18.56 28.63
CA CYS A 621 -12.00 -17.65 28.47
C CYS A 621 -11.95 -16.67 29.64
N SER A 622 -10.75 -16.21 29.97
CA SER A 622 -10.50 -15.15 30.94
C SER A 622 -9.34 -14.26 30.47
N LEU A 623 -9.33 -13.01 30.94
CA LEU A 623 -8.22 -12.09 30.64
C LEU A 623 -6.91 -12.59 31.29
N ALA A 624 -5.83 -12.66 30.51
CA ALA A 624 -4.51 -13.12 30.96
C ALA A 624 -3.71 -12.00 31.66
#